data_0284a46ec80f77af52acdf0a815ef15d
#
_entry.id   0284a46ec80f77af52acdf0a815ef15d
#
_cell.length_a   1.000
_cell.length_b   1.000
_cell.length_c   1.000
_cell.angle_alpha   90.00
_cell.angle_beta   90.00
_cell.angle_gamma   90.00
#
_symmetry.space_group_name_H-M   'P 1'
#
loop_
_entity.id
_entity.type
_entity.pdbx_description
1 polymer ?
#
loop_
_entity_poly.entity_id
_entity_poly.type
_entity_poly.pdbx_seq_one_letter_code
_entity_poly.pdbx_strand_id
1 'polypeptide(L)'
;ETIGPRNIDRISALGGGIAIQHRMAFQGEYFLDRYGSKALESTPPVKQMLEAGIPVGMGTDATRVASYNPWIGLHWLVSGETVGGLRMYPQRQLLDRLTALRLYTEGSAWFSSEDGRKGVLKTGQLADFAVLSADYMSVPTADIKELSSVLTVVGGKVVHGSGNFSSHAPPLPKASPAWSPVGRSMHRSSDLSRARSMQRAASCCAVPCGVHGHRHLFAALHEPPVADRAAFWGAFGCGCAF
;
A
#
# COMPACT_ATOMS: atom_id res chain seq x y z
N GLU A 1 13.41 -0.38 -4.73
CA GLU A 1 13.31 -0.07 -3.31
C GLU A 1 14.48 0.79 -2.83
N THR A 2 15.68 0.59 -3.35
CA THR A 2 16.86 1.37 -3.00
C THR A 2 17.49 1.99 -4.23
N ILE A 3 17.94 3.23 -4.12
CA ILE A 3 18.62 3.96 -5.19
C ILE A 3 19.61 4.96 -4.59
N GLY A 4 20.82 5.00 -5.13
CA GLY A 4 21.82 5.99 -4.72
C GLY A 4 21.79 7.26 -5.58
N PRO A 5 22.37 8.37 -5.09
CA PRO A 5 22.36 9.67 -5.75
C PRO A 5 22.83 9.63 -7.20
N ARG A 6 23.95 8.94 -7.48
CA ARG A 6 24.48 8.81 -8.84
C ARG A 6 23.47 8.24 -9.85
N ASN A 7 22.61 7.29 -9.42
CA ASN A 7 21.59 6.71 -10.31
C ASN A 7 20.40 7.66 -10.47
N ILE A 8 20.07 8.43 -9.44
CA ILE A 8 19.08 9.52 -9.53
C ILE A 8 19.53 10.52 -10.59
N ASP A 9 20.77 11.01 -10.52
CA ASP A 9 21.31 11.97 -11.49
C ASP A 9 21.29 11.40 -12.92
N ARG A 10 21.62 10.11 -13.08
CA ARG A 10 21.58 9.46 -14.41
C ARG A 10 20.16 9.35 -14.96
N ILE A 11 19.17 9.02 -14.14
CA ILE A 11 17.77 8.96 -14.56
C ILE A 11 17.29 10.34 -14.96
N SER A 12 17.62 11.37 -14.17
CA SER A 12 17.31 12.76 -14.49
C SER A 12 17.91 13.17 -15.84
N ALA A 13 19.20 12.90 -16.05
CA ALA A 13 19.88 13.24 -17.29
C ALA A 13 19.32 12.51 -18.53
N LEU A 14 18.70 11.36 -18.36
CA LEU A 14 18.05 10.58 -19.41
C LEU A 14 16.57 10.98 -19.63
N GLY A 15 16.03 11.92 -18.85
CA GLY A 15 14.62 12.28 -18.90
C GLY A 15 13.69 11.18 -18.40
N GLY A 16 14.19 10.28 -17.58
CA GLY A 16 13.42 9.16 -17.02
C GLY A 16 12.56 9.59 -15.83
N GLY A 17 11.55 8.76 -15.50
CA GLY A 17 10.75 8.87 -14.27
C GLY A 17 11.00 7.70 -13.32
N ILE A 18 10.59 7.87 -12.07
CA ILE A 18 10.68 6.83 -11.04
C ILE A 18 9.30 6.56 -10.47
N ALA A 19 8.79 5.33 -10.69
CA ALA A 19 7.59 4.85 -10.01
C ALA A 19 8.01 4.19 -8.69
N ILE A 20 7.45 4.66 -7.58
CA ILE A 20 7.71 4.13 -6.24
C ILE A 20 6.49 3.39 -5.69
N GLN A 21 6.75 2.47 -4.76
CA GLN A 21 5.73 1.78 -3.98
C GLN A 21 6.05 1.91 -2.49
N HIS A 22 5.04 1.68 -1.65
CA HIS A 22 5.20 1.80 -0.19
C HIS A 22 5.62 0.47 0.48
N ARG A 23 6.39 -0.35 -0.22
CA ARG A 23 6.87 -1.63 0.32
C ARG A 23 7.66 -1.47 1.61
N MET A 24 8.42 -0.39 1.74
CA MET A 24 9.20 -0.13 2.96
C MET A 24 8.33 0.24 4.17
N ALA A 25 7.08 0.66 3.97
CA ALA A 25 6.12 0.76 5.06
C ALA A 25 5.88 -0.59 5.77
N PHE A 26 6.07 -1.70 5.07
CA PHE A 26 5.88 -3.06 5.57
C PHE A 26 7.19 -3.79 5.87
N GLN A 27 8.25 -3.48 5.15
CA GLN A 27 9.53 -4.19 5.26
C GLN A 27 10.65 -3.37 5.90
N GLY A 28 10.35 -2.15 6.33
CA GLY A 28 11.37 -1.22 6.85
C GLY A 28 12.11 -1.75 8.06
N GLU A 29 11.43 -2.44 8.98
CA GLU A 29 12.06 -3.04 10.15
C GLU A 29 13.07 -4.12 9.77
N TYR A 30 12.69 -5.03 8.85
CA TYR A 30 13.60 -6.07 8.33
C TYR A 30 14.78 -5.47 7.57
N PHE A 31 14.52 -4.40 6.83
CA PHE A 31 15.55 -3.71 6.10
C PHE A 31 16.56 -3.05 7.04
N LEU A 32 16.07 -2.37 8.08
CA LEU A 32 16.89 -1.76 9.12
C LEU A 32 17.73 -2.80 9.85
N ASP A 33 17.12 -3.90 10.27
CA ASP A 33 17.78 -4.99 10.99
C ASP A 33 18.92 -5.60 10.17
N ARG A 34 18.68 -5.79 8.87
CA ARG A 34 19.63 -6.44 7.97
C ARG A 34 20.75 -5.54 7.48
N TYR A 35 20.46 -4.27 7.18
CA TYR A 35 21.39 -3.36 6.48
C TYR A 35 21.82 -2.16 7.31
N GLY A 36 21.22 -1.96 8.48
CA GLY A 36 21.51 -0.86 9.39
C GLY A 36 20.93 0.49 8.96
N SER A 37 20.98 1.46 9.87
CA SER A 37 20.33 2.76 9.70
C SER A 37 20.87 3.59 8.52
N LYS A 38 22.15 3.46 8.18
CA LYS A 38 22.75 4.18 7.04
C LYS A 38 22.08 3.81 5.70
N ALA A 39 21.66 2.56 5.55
CA ALA A 39 21.01 2.10 4.33
C ALA A 39 19.61 2.70 4.12
N LEU A 40 18.96 3.20 5.18
CA LEU A 40 17.66 3.86 5.10
C LEU A 40 17.70 5.16 4.26
N GLU A 41 18.85 5.80 4.16
CA GLU A 41 18.99 7.04 3.39
C GLU A 41 18.72 6.87 1.88
N SER A 42 18.79 5.63 1.38
CA SER A 42 18.54 5.28 -0.02
C SER A 42 17.24 4.50 -0.27
N THR A 43 16.29 4.42 0.70
CA THR A 43 15.12 3.53 0.67
C THR A 43 13.76 4.23 0.66
N PRO A 44 13.18 4.52 -0.43
CA PRO A 44 13.64 5.34 -1.53
C PRO A 44 13.72 6.82 -1.09
N PRO A 45 14.71 7.57 -1.51
CA PRO A 45 14.88 8.98 -1.12
C PRO A 45 13.99 9.89 -1.97
N VAL A 46 12.68 9.83 -1.77
CA VAL A 46 11.66 10.46 -2.64
C VAL A 46 11.87 11.96 -2.78
N LYS A 47 12.16 12.64 -1.67
CA LYS A 47 12.40 14.08 -1.70
C LYS A 47 13.61 14.44 -2.57
N GLN A 48 14.69 13.69 -2.48
CA GLN A 48 15.87 13.88 -3.32
C GLN A 48 15.55 13.65 -4.81
N MET A 49 14.70 12.66 -5.14
CA MET A 49 14.25 12.45 -6.52
C MET A 49 13.48 13.65 -7.07
N LEU A 50 12.58 14.22 -6.27
CA LEU A 50 11.81 15.41 -6.63
C LEU A 50 12.71 16.63 -6.78
N GLU A 51 13.67 16.84 -5.88
CA GLU A 51 14.68 17.90 -5.94
C GLU A 51 15.57 17.81 -7.17
N ALA A 52 15.84 16.60 -7.66
CA ALA A 52 16.54 16.34 -8.92
C ALA A 52 15.67 16.58 -10.17
N GLY A 53 14.40 17.01 -10.00
CA GLY A 53 13.48 17.27 -11.11
C GLY A 53 12.95 16.03 -11.81
N ILE A 54 13.08 14.85 -11.21
CA ILE A 54 12.60 13.60 -11.79
C ILE A 54 11.07 13.50 -11.61
N PRO A 55 10.32 13.16 -12.66
CA PRO A 55 8.93 12.75 -12.50
C PRO A 55 8.82 11.53 -11.57
N VAL A 56 8.09 11.69 -10.46
CA VAL A 56 7.87 10.60 -9.51
C VAL A 56 6.38 10.29 -9.42
N GLY A 57 6.03 9.03 -9.61
CA GLY A 57 4.68 8.52 -9.39
C GLY A 57 4.67 7.52 -8.23
N MET A 58 3.52 7.43 -7.56
CA MET A 58 3.32 6.49 -6.45
C MET A 58 2.24 5.46 -6.79
N GLY A 59 2.50 4.21 -6.46
CA GLY A 59 1.55 3.11 -6.57
C GLY A 59 1.62 2.18 -5.37
N THR A 60 0.69 1.23 -5.29
CA THR A 60 0.66 0.26 -4.19
C THR A 60 1.40 -1.03 -4.51
N ASP A 61 1.49 -1.39 -5.78
CA ASP A 61 1.98 -2.71 -6.23
C ASP A 61 1.28 -3.86 -5.47
N ALA A 62 -0.02 -3.65 -5.21
CA ALA A 62 -0.84 -4.62 -4.48
C ALA A 62 -1.07 -5.87 -5.33
N THR A 63 -1.26 -6.98 -4.73
CA THR A 63 -1.46 -7.35 -3.32
C THR A 63 -0.31 -8.18 -2.77
N ARG A 64 0.68 -8.43 -3.60
CA ARG A 64 1.78 -9.35 -3.31
C ARG A 64 2.82 -8.75 -2.36
N VAL A 65 3.14 -7.47 -2.54
CA VAL A 65 4.28 -6.83 -1.86
C VAL A 65 3.87 -5.81 -0.81
N ALA A 66 2.62 -5.33 -0.90
CA ALA A 66 2.07 -4.32 0.01
C ALA A 66 0.54 -4.38 0.00
N SER A 67 -0.10 -3.62 0.89
CA SER A 67 -1.54 -3.41 0.88
C SER A 67 -1.98 -2.65 -0.38
N TYR A 68 -3.18 -2.96 -0.88
CA TYR A 68 -3.83 -2.18 -1.93
C TYR A 68 -4.32 -0.80 -1.45
N ASN A 69 -4.31 -0.56 -0.13
CA ASN A 69 -4.80 0.68 0.47
C ASN A 69 -3.80 1.83 0.23
N PRO A 70 -4.12 2.83 -0.61
CA PRO A 70 -3.22 3.93 -0.91
C PRO A 70 -2.97 4.86 0.29
N TRP A 71 -3.90 4.89 1.26
CA TRP A 71 -3.79 5.74 2.44
C TRP A 71 -2.63 5.33 3.35
N ILE A 72 -2.29 4.03 3.37
CA ILE A 72 -1.09 3.55 4.06
C ILE A 72 0.18 4.12 3.39
N GLY A 73 0.21 4.16 2.07
CA GLY A 73 1.32 4.75 1.33
C GLY A 73 1.43 6.27 1.56
N LEU A 74 0.30 6.98 1.58
CA LEU A 74 0.26 8.41 1.90
C LEU A 74 0.70 8.69 3.34
N HIS A 75 0.23 7.88 4.31
CA HIS A 75 0.71 7.95 5.69
C HIS A 75 2.23 7.80 5.75
N TRP A 76 2.78 6.77 5.10
CA TRP A 76 4.21 6.51 5.06
C TRP A 76 5.03 7.67 4.48
N LEU A 77 4.60 8.27 3.36
CA LEU A 77 5.28 9.41 2.75
C LEU A 77 5.31 10.65 3.65
N VAL A 78 4.24 10.87 4.44
CA VAL A 78 4.09 12.05 5.31
C VAL A 78 4.73 11.84 6.68
N SER A 79 4.60 10.64 7.27
CA SER A 79 5.11 10.33 8.61
C SER A 79 6.53 9.77 8.61
N GLY A 80 6.91 9.09 7.54
CA GLY A 80 8.14 8.30 7.48
C GLY A 80 8.10 7.04 8.33
N GLU A 81 6.90 6.62 8.78
CA GLU A 81 6.73 5.51 9.71
C GLU A 81 6.26 4.25 8.98
N THR A 82 6.81 3.11 9.39
CA THR A 82 6.31 1.80 8.99
C THR A 82 4.95 1.53 9.62
N VAL A 83 4.26 0.50 9.15
CA VAL A 83 3.01 0.04 9.78
C VAL A 83 3.23 -0.47 11.21
N GLY A 84 4.44 -0.89 11.54
CA GLY A 84 4.85 -1.28 12.91
C GLY A 84 5.22 -0.09 13.80
N GLY A 85 5.17 1.15 13.29
CA GLY A 85 5.46 2.37 14.06
C GLY A 85 6.95 2.75 14.12
N LEU A 86 7.81 2.07 13.37
CA LEU A 86 9.21 2.47 13.27
C LEU A 86 9.34 3.70 12.36
N ARG A 87 9.92 4.79 12.88
CA ARG A 87 10.28 5.94 12.04
C ARG A 87 11.55 5.61 11.26
N MET A 88 11.40 5.42 9.95
CA MET A 88 12.50 5.12 9.04
C MET A 88 13.22 6.38 8.55
N TYR A 89 12.45 7.45 8.26
CA TYR A 89 12.97 8.62 7.59
C TYR A 89 13.16 9.79 8.54
N PRO A 90 14.30 10.51 8.42
CA PRO A 90 14.48 11.77 9.12
C PRO A 90 13.52 12.83 8.57
N GLN A 91 13.20 13.84 9.39
CA GLN A 91 12.26 14.91 9.04
C GLN A 91 12.57 15.57 7.69
N ARG A 92 13.85 15.72 7.33
CA ARG A 92 14.28 16.32 6.06
C ARG A 92 13.82 15.55 4.81
N GLN A 93 13.47 14.27 4.94
CA GLN A 93 13.02 13.42 3.82
C GLN A 93 11.50 13.25 3.75
N LEU A 94 10.77 13.74 4.73
CA LEU A 94 9.32 13.67 4.73
C LEU A 94 8.73 14.62 3.68
N LEU A 95 7.61 14.21 3.11
CA LEU A 95 6.83 15.04 2.20
C LEU A 95 5.70 15.74 2.95
N ASP A 96 5.31 16.92 2.48
CA ASP A 96 4.04 17.49 2.86
C ASP A 96 2.88 16.71 2.20
N ARG A 97 1.68 16.88 2.76
CA ARG A 97 0.49 16.12 2.33
C ARG A 97 0.12 16.35 0.86
N LEU A 98 0.23 17.59 0.40
CA LEU A 98 -0.12 17.94 -0.98
C LEU A 98 0.86 17.29 -1.96
N THR A 99 2.16 17.37 -1.68
CA THR A 99 3.19 16.72 -2.50
C THR A 99 2.99 15.21 -2.51
N ALA A 100 2.76 14.58 -1.35
CA ALA A 100 2.49 13.14 -1.27
C ALA A 100 1.26 12.72 -2.09
N LEU A 101 0.16 13.49 -2.02
CA LEU A 101 -1.05 13.24 -2.80
C LEU A 101 -0.80 13.37 -4.31
N ARG A 102 -0.02 14.38 -4.73
CA ARG A 102 0.34 14.58 -6.14
C ARG A 102 1.10 13.40 -6.74
N LEU A 103 1.89 12.68 -5.96
CA LEU A 103 2.56 11.47 -6.46
C LEU A 103 1.57 10.38 -6.87
N TYR A 104 0.46 10.24 -6.14
CA TYR A 104 -0.61 9.28 -6.48
C TYR A 104 -1.49 9.73 -7.63
N THR A 105 -1.55 11.00 -7.92
CA THR A 105 -2.45 11.61 -8.90
C THR A 105 -1.69 12.09 -10.14
N GLU A 106 -1.18 13.31 -10.14
CA GLU A 106 -0.44 13.90 -11.26
C GLU A 106 0.81 13.09 -11.63
N GLY A 107 1.61 12.70 -10.63
CA GLY A 107 2.83 11.93 -10.85
C GLY A 107 2.55 10.58 -11.51
N SER A 108 1.48 9.89 -11.09
CA SER A 108 1.11 8.62 -11.70
C SER A 108 0.55 8.80 -13.12
N ALA A 109 -0.13 9.91 -13.42
CA ALA A 109 -0.65 10.21 -14.76
C ALA A 109 0.49 10.37 -15.79
N TRP A 110 1.64 10.88 -15.39
CA TRP A 110 2.81 11.00 -16.26
C TRP A 110 3.27 9.66 -16.81
N PHE A 111 3.28 8.59 -15.99
CA PHE A 111 3.71 7.24 -16.40
C PHE A 111 2.77 6.57 -17.42
N SER A 112 1.52 6.98 -17.47
CA SER A 112 0.56 6.52 -18.48
C SER A 112 0.50 7.45 -19.70
N SER A 113 1.35 8.49 -19.77
CA SER A 113 1.32 9.52 -20.82
C SER A 113 -0.04 10.22 -20.89
N GLU A 114 -0.65 10.45 -19.72
CA GLU A 114 -1.96 11.10 -19.57
C GLU A 114 -1.89 12.37 -18.70
N ASP A 115 -0.71 12.90 -18.51
CA ASP A 115 -0.51 14.22 -17.95
C ASP A 115 -1.31 15.26 -18.74
N GLY A 116 -1.95 16.18 -18.03
CA GLY A 116 -2.88 17.13 -18.63
C GLY A 116 -4.26 16.57 -19.01
N ARG A 117 -4.52 15.25 -18.88
CA ARG A 117 -5.82 14.63 -19.10
C ARG A 117 -6.48 14.14 -17.82
N LYS A 118 -5.69 13.67 -16.86
CA LYS A 118 -6.14 13.22 -15.54
C LYS A 118 -5.11 13.58 -14.46
N GLY A 119 -5.43 13.27 -13.20
CA GLY A 119 -4.56 13.49 -12.05
C GLY A 119 -4.87 14.76 -11.28
N VAL A 120 -5.65 15.69 -11.84
CA VAL A 120 -6.15 16.90 -11.16
C VAL A 120 -7.60 17.16 -11.51
N LEU A 121 -8.31 17.81 -10.58
CA LEU A 121 -9.68 18.29 -10.81
C LEU A 121 -9.61 19.66 -11.51
N LYS A 122 -9.70 19.65 -12.84
CA LYS A 122 -9.63 20.84 -13.67
C LYS A 122 -10.58 20.70 -14.86
N THR A 123 -11.19 21.82 -15.29
CA THR A 123 -12.02 21.85 -16.48
C THR A 123 -11.25 21.31 -17.69
N GLY A 124 -11.87 20.41 -18.44
CA GLY A 124 -11.28 19.77 -19.62
C GLY A 124 -10.51 18.47 -19.32
N GLN A 125 -10.36 18.10 -18.04
CA GLN A 125 -9.80 16.80 -17.66
C GLN A 125 -10.88 15.76 -17.37
N LEU A 126 -10.48 14.48 -17.26
CA LEU A 126 -11.37 13.40 -16.88
C LEU A 126 -11.94 13.65 -15.48
N ALA A 127 -13.23 13.37 -15.32
CA ALA A 127 -13.90 13.45 -14.03
C ALA A 127 -13.63 12.18 -13.22
N ASP A 128 -12.36 12.04 -12.79
CA ASP A 128 -11.88 10.96 -11.92
C ASP A 128 -11.61 11.54 -10.54
N PHE A 129 -12.43 11.21 -9.56
CA PHE A 129 -12.26 11.72 -8.20
C PHE A 129 -12.84 10.78 -7.14
N ALA A 130 -12.37 10.97 -5.91
CA ALA A 130 -12.91 10.32 -4.72
C ALA A 130 -13.35 11.38 -3.69
N VAL A 131 -14.51 11.14 -3.06
CA VAL A 131 -14.89 11.83 -1.83
C VAL A 131 -14.44 10.95 -0.67
N LEU A 132 -13.74 11.54 0.28
CA LEU A 132 -13.12 10.81 1.38
C LEU A 132 -14.00 10.83 2.63
N SER A 133 -13.80 9.85 3.52
CA SER A 133 -14.51 9.75 4.81
C SER A 133 -14.19 10.91 5.76
N ALA A 134 -13.03 11.56 5.59
CA ALA A 134 -12.64 12.77 6.30
C ALA A 134 -11.63 13.58 5.45
N ASP A 135 -11.38 14.83 5.86
CA ASP A 135 -10.45 15.71 5.14
C ASP A 135 -8.99 15.28 5.33
N TYR A 136 -8.40 14.72 4.27
CA TYR A 136 -7.00 14.30 4.23
C TYR A 136 -6.03 15.40 4.63
N MET A 137 -6.34 16.66 4.34
CA MET A 137 -5.42 17.78 4.59
C MET A 137 -5.38 18.16 6.08
N SER A 138 -6.42 17.83 6.86
CA SER A 138 -6.58 18.27 8.24
C SER A 138 -6.59 17.16 9.29
N VAL A 139 -6.93 15.90 8.93
CA VAL A 139 -6.92 14.79 9.90
C VAL A 139 -5.55 14.62 10.57
N PRO A 140 -5.46 14.14 11.82
CA PRO A 140 -4.19 13.74 12.41
C PRO A 140 -3.40 12.83 11.50
N THR A 141 -2.07 12.96 11.47
CA THR A 141 -1.23 12.15 10.54
C THR A 141 -1.44 10.65 10.75
N ALA A 142 -1.61 10.21 11.99
CA ALA A 142 -1.86 8.81 12.31
C ALA A 142 -3.17 8.27 11.71
N ASP A 143 -4.15 9.14 11.47
CA ASP A 143 -5.48 8.77 10.98
C ASP A 143 -5.55 8.72 9.44
N ILE A 144 -4.51 9.18 8.74
CA ILE A 144 -4.45 9.12 7.27
C ILE A 144 -4.70 7.68 6.77
N LYS A 145 -4.11 6.69 7.41
CA LYS A 145 -4.24 5.27 7.05
C LYS A 145 -5.64 4.69 7.22
N GLU A 146 -6.49 5.36 8.00
CA GLU A 146 -7.88 4.96 8.28
C GLU A 146 -8.88 5.60 7.29
N LEU A 147 -8.41 6.51 6.43
CA LEU A 147 -9.25 7.12 5.42
C LEU A 147 -9.80 6.07 4.44
N SER A 148 -10.99 6.34 3.93
CA SER A 148 -11.63 5.55 2.88
C SER A 148 -12.34 6.44 1.89
N SER A 149 -12.56 5.94 0.67
CA SER A 149 -13.45 6.61 -0.28
C SER A 149 -14.89 6.28 0.05
N VAL A 150 -15.71 7.29 0.26
CA VAL A 150 -17.18 7.14 0.43
C VAL A 150 -17.93 7.32 -0.90
N LEU A 151 -17.29 7.95 -1.89
CA LEU A 151 -17.75 8.00 -3.26
C LEU A 151 -16.53 7.94 -4.18
N THR A 152 -16.59 7.12 -5.23
CA THR A 152 -15.58 7.10 -6.29
C THR A 152 -16.23 7.26 -7.64
N VAL A 153 -15.70 8.21 -8.42
CA VAL A 153 -16.15 8.50 -9.77
C VAL A 153 -14.98 8.30 -10.72
N VAL A 154 -15.23 7.59 -11.82
CA VAL A 154 -14.25 7.32 -12.87
C VAL A 154 -14.88 7.65 -14.23
N GLY A 155 -14.25 8.54 -14.99
CA GLY A 155 -14.78 9.01 -16.26
C GLY A 155 -16.19 9.63 -16.13
N GLY A 156 -16.49 10.31 -15.03
CA GLY A 156 -17.80 10.88 -14.76
C GLY A 156 -18.87 9.88 -14.30
N LYS A 157 -18.52 8.60 -14.12
CA LYS A 157 -19.45 7.55 -13.68
C LYS A 157 -19.15 7.14 -12.24
N VAL A 158 -20.18 7.08 -11.40
CA VAL A 158 -20.05 6.54 -10.04
C VAL A 158 -19.73 5.04 -10.13
N VAL A 159 -18.61 4.63 -9.52
CA VAL A 159 -18.18 3.22 -9.46
C VAL A 159 -18.23 2.66 -8.05
N HIS A 160 -18.31 3.54 -7.03
CA HIS A 160 -18.48 3.17 -5.63
C HIS A 160 -19.25 4.27 -4.90
N GLY A 161 -20.11 3.85 -3.97
CA GLY A 161 -20.82 4.74 -3.05
C GLY A 161 -21.11 4.02 -1.75
N SER A 162 -20.87 4.70 -0.62
CA SER A 162 -21.14 4.18 0.72
C SER A 162 -21.62 5.29 1.65
N GLY A 163 -22.15 4.93 2.82
CA GLY A 163 -22.69 5.91 3.75
C GLY A 163 -23.78 6.77 3.09
N ASN A 164 -23.63 8.08 3.12
CA ASN A 164 -24.57 9.04 2.50
C ASN A 164 -24.66 8.93 0.98
N PHE A 165 -23.72 8.25 0.33
CA PHE A 165 -23.69 8.05 -1.11
C PHE A 165 -24.13 6.64 -1.55
N SER A 166 -24.65 5.82 -0.64
CA SER A 166 -25.06 4.43 -0.92
C SER A 166 -26.10 4.34 -2.03
N SER A 167 -27.01 5.34 -2.14
CA SER A 167 -28.02 5.40 -3.19
C SER A 167 -27.45 5.59 -4.61
N HIS A 168 -26.22 6.07 -4.71
CA HIS A 168 -25.50 6.25 -5.98
C HIS A 168 -24.61 5.06 -6.35
N ALA A 169 -24.48 4.08 -5.44
CA ALA A 169 -23.64 2.90 -5.69
C ALA A 169 -24.18 2.12 -6.88
N PRO A 170 -23.33 1.72 -7.84
CA PRO A 170 -23.75 0.82 -8.89
C PRO A 170 -24.15 -0.54 -8.31
N PRO A 171 -25.01 -1.30 -8.98
CA PRO A 171 -25.27 -2.66 -8.57
C PRO A 171 -23.96 -3.46 -8.52
N LEU A 172 -23.84 -4.30 -7.50
CA LEU A 172 -22.68 -5.17 -7.39
C LEU A 172 -22.52 -6.00 -8.69
N PRO A 173 -21.28 -6.20 -9.17
CA PRO A 173 -21.04 -7.07 -10.30
C PRO A 173 -21.57 -8.47 -9.97
N LYS A 174 -22.05 -9.19 -10.98
CA LYS A 174 -22.48 -10.58 -10.82
C LYS A 174 -21.35 -11.36 -10.13
N ALA A 175 -21.76 -12.26 -9.23
CA ALA A 175 -20.83 -13.15 -8.56
C ALA A 175 -19.86 -13.79 -9.59
N SER A 176 -18.63 -14.01 -9.16
CA SER A 176 -17.62 -14.68 -9.98
C SER A 176 -18.16 -15.92 -10.65
N PRO A 177 -17.70 -16.28 -11.87
CA PRO A 177 -18.14 -17.48 -12.55
C PRO A 177 -18.07 -18.72 -11.65
N ALA A 178 -18.91 -19.70 -11.89
CA ALA A 178 -19.02 -20.90 -11.04
C ALA A 178 -17.70 -21.68 -10.88
N TRP A 179 -16.76 -21.50 -11.81
CA TRP A 179 -15.41 -22.07 -11.74
C TRP A 179 -14.47 -21.30 -10.80
N SER A 180 -14.79 -20.05 -10.46
CA SER A 180 -13.94 -19.21 -9.62
C SER A 180 -13.85 -19.79 -8.19
N PRO A 181 -12.65 -19.91 -7.63
CA PRO A 181 -12.48 -20.36 -6.25
C PRO A 181 -13.13 -19.39 -5.24
N VAL A 182 -13.24 -18.10 -5.57
CA VAL A 182 -13.91 -17.09 -4.73
C VAL A 182 -15.40 -17.40 -4.59
N GLY A 183 -16.10 -17.68 -5.70
CA GLY A 183 -17.53 -18.05 -5.66
C GLY A 183 -17.80 -19.32 -4.83
N ARG A 184 -16.88 -20.28 -4.90
CA ARG A 184 -17.00 -21.53 -4.12
C ARG A 184 -16.70 -21.33 -2.64
N SER A 185 -15.84 -20.40 -2.27
CA SER A 185 -15.52 -20.11 -0.86
C SER A 185 -16.67 -19.39 -0.15
N MET A 186 -17.37 -18.49 -0.84
CA MET A 186 -18.47 -17.71 -0.25
C MET A 186 -19.70 -18.57 0.05
N HIS A 187 -20.00 -19.59 -0.76
CA HIS A 187 -21.09 -20.55 -0.47
C HIS A 187 -20.75 -21.55 0.65
N ARG A 188 -19.48 -21.65 1.03
CA ARG A 188 -19.00 -22.56 2.08
C ARG A 188 -18.69 -21.87 3.41
N SER A 189 -18.75 -20.54 3.47
CA SER A 189 -18.42 -19.76 4.67
C SER A 189 -19.48 -19.83 5.79
N SER A 190 -20.62 -20.49 5.55
CA SER A 190 -21.55 -20.82 6.63
C SER A 190 -21.04 -21.95 7.55
N ASP A 191 -19.94 -22.61 7.18
CA ASP A 191 -19.36 -23.67 8.00
C ASP A 191 -18.12 -23.16 8.76
N LEU A 192 -18.38 -22.61 9.96
CA LEU A 192 -17.34 -22.15 10.90
C LEU A 192 -16.34 -23.26 11.28
N SER A 193 -16.72 -24.55 11.13
CA SER A 193 -15.83 -25.66 11.38
C SER A 193 -14.72 -25.73 10.33
N ARG A 194 -15.03 -25.34 9.10
CA ARG A 194 -14.08 -25.34 7.97
C ARG A 194 -13.16 -24.10 7.97
N ALA A 195 -13.65 -22.95 8.42
CA ALA A 195 -12.80 -21.79 8.66
C ALA A 195 -11.72 -22.10 9.72
N ARG A 196 -12.09 -22.83 10.77
CA ARG A 196 -11.16 -23.33 11.79
C ARG A 196 -10.20 -24.40 11.25
N SER A 197 -10.59 -25.22 10.29
CA SER A 197 -9.69 -26.18 9.64
C SER A 197 -8.73 -25.51 8.66
N MET A 198 -9.14 -24.43 8.01
CA MET A 198 -8.24 -23.59 7.18
C MET A 198 -7.26 -22.79 8.05
N GLN A 199 -7.68 -22.29 9.20
CA GLN A 199 -6.77 -21.73 10.20
C GLN A 199 -5.78 -22.78 10.73
N ARG A 200 -6.19 -24.03 10.88
CA ARG A 200 -5.28 -25.13 11.23
C ARG A 200 -4.39 -25.57 10.07
N ALA A 201 -4.85 -25.45 8.82
CA ALA A 201 -4.03 -25.72 7.64
C ALA A 201 -2.99 -24.61 7.40
N ALA A 202 -3.28 -23.37 7.80
CA ALA A 202 -2.28 -22.31 7.87
C ALA A 202 -1.18 -22.57 8.92
N SER A 203 -1.44 -23.48 9.87
CA SER A 203 -0.44 -23.99 10.81
C SER A 203 0.44 -25.12 10.24
N CYS A 204 0.34 -25.43 8.95
CA CYS A 204 1.21 -26.44 8.30
C CYS A 204 2.70 -26.04 8.37
N CYS A 205 2.99 -24.80 8.75
CA CYS A 205 4.34 -24.27 8.88
C CYS A 205 4.87 -24.29 10.33
N ALA A 206 4.23 -25.01 11.25
CA ALA A 206 4.76 -25.21 12.63
C ALA A 206 6.07 -26.02 12.67
N VAL A 207 6.46 -26.62 11.55
CA VAL A 207 7.74 -27.34 11.33
C VAL A 207 8.59 -26.60 10.28
N PRO A 208 9.91 -26.81 10.24
CA PRO A 208 10.75 -26.24 9.19
C PRO A 208 10.16 -26.53 7.82
N CYS A 209 9.88 -25.48 7.05
CA CYS A 209 9.28 -25.62 5.73
C CYS A 209 10.34 -26.16 4.77
N GLY A 210 10.24 -27.43 4.40
CA GLY A 210 11.16 -28.09 3.47
C GLY A 210 11.14 -27.49 2.05
N VAL A 211 10.05 -26.80 1.70
CA VAL A 211 9.91 -26.15 0.39
C VAL A 211 10.65 -24.81 0.32
N HIS A 212 10.64 -24.05 1.42
CA HIS A 212 11.19 -22.68 1.44
C HIS A 212 12.47 -22.55 2.27
N GLY A 213 12.92 -23.60 2.95
CA GLY A 213 14.20 -23.63 3.66
C GLY A 213 14.29 -22.73 4.90
N HIS A 214 13.18 -22.18 5.41
CA HIS A 214 13.17 -21.29 6.58
C HIS A 214 12.23 -21.80 7.68
N ARG A 215 12.46 -21.35 8.90
CA ARG A 215 11.59 -21.62 10.05
C ARG A 215 10.55 -20.49 10.17
N HIS A 216 9.29 -20.87 10.30
CA HIS A 216 8.23 -19.90 10.58
C HIS A 216 8.23 -19.59 12.07
N LEU A 217 8.27 -18.31 12.42
CA LEU A 217 8.33 -17.80 13.79
C LEU A 217 7.07 -18.12 14.64
N PHE A 218 6.00 -18.59 14.02
CA PHE A 218 4.73 -18.89 14.71
C PHE A 218 4.77 -20.04 15.70
N ALA A 219 5.80 -20.86 15.71
CA ALA A 219 5.93 -21.98 16.67
C ALA A 219 6.25 -21.52 18.12
N ALA A 220 6.55 -20.23 18.33
CA ALA A 220 6.99 -19.71 19.63
C ALA A 220 5.96 -18.80 20.34
N LEU A 221 4.77 -18.57 19.76
CA LEU A 221 3.84 -17.59 20.31
C LEU A 221 2.80 -18.24 21.24
N HIS A 222 3.20 -18.56 22.46
CA HIS A 222 2.32 -18.81 23.60
C HIS A 222 2.16 -17.62 24.54
N GLU A 223 2.73 -16.45 24.23
CA GLU A 223 2.51 -15.24 25.01
C GLU A 223 1.66 -14.24 24.21
N PRO A 224 0.70 -13.54 24.85
CA PRO A 224 -0.12 -12.53 24.18
C PRO A 224 0.78 -11.39 23.70
N PRO A 225 0.68 -11.01 22.44
CA PRO A 225 1.56 -10.00 21.88
C PRO A 225 1.23 -8.62 22.43
N VAL A 226 2.19 -7.98 22.97
CA VAL A 226 2.39 -6.54 22.84
C VAL A 226 2.45 -6.28 21.34
N ALA A 227 1.68 -5.34 20.79
CA ALA A 227 1.51 -4.94 19.40
C ALA A 227 2.60 -5.54 18.47
N ASP A 228 2.40 -6.79 18.04
CA ASP A 228 3.51 -7.62 17.64
C ASP A 228 3.62 -7.64 16.11
N ARG A 229 4.83 -7.41 15.62
CA ARG A 229 5.23 -7.53 14.22
C ARG A 229 4.75 -8.84 13.59
N ALA A 230 4.77 -9.93 14.34
CA ALA A 230 4.38 -11.25 13.88
C ALA A 230 2.85 -11.40 13.70
N ALA A 231 2.03 -10.78 14.55
CA ALA A 231 0.57 -10.81 14.43
C ALA A 231 0.10 -10.08 13.16
N PHE A 232 0.80 -9.01 12.79
CA PHE A 232 0.53 -8.28 11.56
C PHE A 232 0.77 -9.15 10.32
N TRP A 233 1.89 -9.84 10.26
CA TRP A 233 2.21 -10.72 9.12
C TRP A 233 1.33 -11.97 9.07
N GLY A 234 0.87 -12.47 10.20
CA GLY A 234 -0.09 -13.56 10.30
C GLY A 234 -1.46 -13.22 9.71
N ALA A 235 -1.85 -11.95 9.74
CA ALA A 235 -3.10 -11.48 9.15
C ALA A 235 -3.10 -11.50 7.60
N PHE A 236 -1.93 -11.54 6.97
CA PHE A 236 -1.78 -11.59 5.50
C PHE A 236 -1.63 -13.01 4.93
N GLY A 237 -1.85 -14.03 5.73
CA GLY A 237 -1.70 -15.43 5.30
C GLY A 237 -0.28 -15.94 5.46
N CYS A 238 0.02 -17.09 4.89
CA CYS A 238 1.29 -17.77 5.06
C CYS A 238 2.49 -16.83 4.88
N GLY A 239 3.32 -16.70 5.91
CA GLY A 239 4.58 -15.93 5.88
C GLY A 239 5.64 -16.44 4.89
N CYS A 240 5.23 -17.30 3.96
CA CYS A 240 6.03 -17.84 2.87
C CYS A 240 6.24 -16.87 1.71
N ALA A 241 5.78 -15.61 1.82
CA ALA A 241 5.90 -14.63 0.74
C ALA A 241 7.24 -13.86 0.76
N PHE A 242 8.18 -14.22 1.68
CA PHE A 242 9.47 -13.54 1.79
C PHE A 242 10.61 -14.50 2.13
#